data_9551870ec16fbfdc72c0e7470ad2fb89
#
_entry.id   9551870ec16fbfdc72c0e7470ad2fb89
#
_cell.length_a   1.000
_cell.length_b   1.000
_cell.length_c   1.000
_cell.angle_alpha   90.00
_cell.angle_beta   90.00
_cell.angle_gamma   90.00
#
_symmetry.space_group_name_H-M   'P 1'
#
loop_
_entity.id
_entity.type
_entity.pdbx_description
1 polymer ?
#
loop_
_entity_poly.entity_id
_entity_poly.type
_entity_poly.pdbx_seq_one_letter_code
_entity_poly.pdbx_strand_id
1 'polypeptide(L)'
;MDDTYTINVTPDKRFSGREIGDIAVAMVVLSIAFVILYRDSQFMWYLGYAYGDVARWPILIVTCFGLVFFSFLLHEFGHKFTAQNFGLRSEFRMSRIGLFITLITSLLGFLFAAPGAVVINGYPCLLYTSDAAVNIVLAMVGIVGCFAFNHTPLVFVFLMLANLNAFLAFFNLLPIPPLDGSKILAWNAPVYVAAMAVAALE
;
A
#
# COMPACT_ATOMS: atom_id res chain seq x y z
N MET A 1 41.20 -22.37 15.13
CA MET A 1 41.30 -21.11 14.40
C MET A 1 39.92 -20.88 13.79
N ASP A 2 39.14 -20.09 14.47
CA ASP A 2 37.69 -19.86 14.14
C ASP A 2 37.63 -18.50 13.47
N ASP A 3 37.75 -18.49 12.14
CA ASP A 3 37.62 -17.26 11.34
C ASP A 3 36.14 -16.95 11.15
N THR A 4 35.51 -16.47 12.23
CA THR A 4 34.20 -15.84 12.13
C THR A 4 34.37 -14.49 11.42
N TYR A 5 34.21 -14.51 10.10
CA TYR A 5 34.05 -13.27 9.33
C TYR A 5 32.72 -12.60 9.73
N THR A 6 32.77 -11.74 10.72
CA THR A 6 31.70 -10.79 10.98
C THR A 6 31.69 -9.74 9.86
N ILE A 7 30.88 -9.96 8.84
CA ILE A 7 30.59 -8.93 7.85
C ILE A 7 29.76 -7.86 8.57
N ASN A 8 30.42 -6.82 9.08
CA ASN A 8 29.76 -5.60 9.55
C ASN A 8 29.18 -4.86 8.33
N VAL A 9 28.04 -5.32 7.86
CA VAL A 9 27.25 -4.59 6.86
C VAL A 9 26.52 -3.48 7.60
N THR A 10 27.10 -2.29 7.68
CA THR A 10 26.33 -1.12 8.07
C THR A 10 25.22 -0.94 7.04
N PRO A 11 23.94 -1.02 7.44
CA PRO A 11 22.87 -0.89 6.48
C PRO A 11 22.91 0.52 5.86
N ASP A 12 23.06 0.58 4.55
CA ASP A 12 22.96 1.86 3.85
C ASP A 12 21.48 2.27 3.90
N LYS A 13 21.15 3.17 4.83
CA LYS A 13 19.78 3.70 5.05
C LYS A 13 19.34 4.65 3.94
N ARG A 14 20.12 4.81 2.87
CA ARG A 14 19.85 5.75 1.79
C ARG A 14 18.93 5.13 0.74
N PHE A 15 18.18 5.99 0.10
CA PHE A 15 17.43 5.64 -1.11
C PHE A 15 18.38 5.72 -2.31
N SER A 16 18.43 4.68 -3.13
CA SER A 16 19.16 4.76 -4.39
C SER A 16 18.37 5.61 -5.40
N GLY A 17 19.07 6.27 -6.34
CA GLY A 17 18.39 7.04 -7.39
C GLY A 17 17.44 6.19 -8.23
N ARG A 18 17.75 4.91 -8.43
CA ARG A 18 16.90 3.94 -9.12
C ARG A 18 15.64 3.63 -8.31
N GLU A 19 15.77 3.43 -7.01
CA GLU A 19 14.65 3.19 -6.10
C GLU A 19 13.67 4.37 -6.10
N ILE A 20 14.19 5.61 -6.01
CA ILE A 20 13.36 6.82 -6.08
C ILE A 20 12.59 6.88 -7.41
N GLY A 21 13.26 6.57 -8.53
CA GLY A 21 12.62 6.50 -9.84
C GLY A 21 11.52 5.43 -9.90
N ASP A 22 11.79 4.24 -9.37
CA ASP A 22 10.83 3.13 -9.33
C ASP A 22 9.60 3.49 -8.48
N ILE A 23 9.80 4.11 -7.31
CA ILE A 23 8.72 4.62 -6.45
C ILE A 23 7.91 5.70 -7.17
N ALA A 24 8.57 6.68 -7.79
CA ALA A 24 7.87 7.77 -8.47
C ALA A 24 6.99 7.25 -9.63
N VAL A 25 7.49 6.32 -10.44
CA VAL A 25 6.71 5.69 -11.51
C VAL A 25 5.53 4.91 -10.94
N ALA A 26 5.75 4.10 -9.90
CA ALA A 26 4.68 3.34 -9.25
C ALA A 26 3.59 4.26 -8.71
N MET A 27 3.98 5.35 -8.01
CA MET A 27 3.06 6.36 -7.47
C MET A 27 2.19 7.01 -8.56
N VAL A 28 2.80 7.43 -9.67
CA VAL A 28 2.07 8.07 -10.78
C VAL A 28 1.10 7.08 -11.41
N VAL A 29 1.55 5.86 -11.73
CA VAL A 29 0.70 4.85 -12.37
C VAL A 29 -0.45 4.41 -11.46
N LEU A 30 -0.19 4.18 -10.17
CA LEU A 30 -1.24 3.87 -9.21
C LEU A 30 -2.25 5.02 -9.09
N SER A 31 -1.77 6.28 -8.99
CA SER A 31 -2.67 7.44 -8.92
C SER A 31 -3.57 7.54 -10.14
N ILE A 32 -3.05 7.30 -11.34
CA ILE A 32 -3.85 7.24 -12.57
C ILE A 32 -4.88 6.10 -12.48
N ALA A 33 -4.49 4.91 -12.05
CA ALA A 33 -5.41 3.78 -11.89
C ALA A 33 -6.55 4.10 -10.90
N PHE A 34 -6.25 4.79 -9.80
CA PHE A 34 -7.25 5.25 -8.84
C PHE A 34 -8.17 6.33 -9.42
N VAL A 35 -7.65 7.29 -10.16
CA VAL A 35 -8.48 8.29 -10.85
C VAL A 35 -9.45 7.60 -11.82
N ILE A 36 -8.99 6.61 -12.58
CA ILE A 36 -9.84 5.83 -13.48
C ILE A 36 -10.94 5.10 -12.70
N LEU A 37 -10.58 4.46 -11.59
CA LEU A 37 -11.50 3.69 -10.77
C LEU A 37 -12.58 4.57 -10.12
N TYR A 38 -12.19 5.75 -9.63
CA TYR A 38 -13.09 6.65 -8.91
C TYR A 38 -13.77 7.72 -9.77
N ARG A 39 -13.53 7.77 -11.09
CA ARG A 39 -14.12 8.76 -12.00
C ARG A 39 -15.65 8.77 -12.00
N ASP A 40 -16.28 7.62 -11.76
CA ASP A 40 -17.75 7.44 -11.76
C ASP A 40 -18.30 7.22 -10.32
N SER A 41 -17.50 7.56 -9.29
CA SER A 41 -17.88 7.39 -7.88
C SER A 41 -18.86 8.47 -7.40
N GLN A 42 -19.51 8.19 -6.26
CA GLN A 42 -20.33 9.18 -5.57
C GLN A 42 -19.54 10.43 -5.18
N PHE A 43 -18.26 10.27 -4.84
CA PHE A 43 -17.36 11.40 -4.55
C PHE A 43 -17.21 12.31 -5.77
N MET A 44 -16.97 11.75 -6.95
CA MET A 44 -16.84 12.52 -8.18
C MET A 44 -18.14 13.25 -8.55
N TRP A 45 -19.28 12.60 -8.34
CA TRP A 45 -20.59 13.22 -8.52
C TRP A 45 -20.80 14.39 -7.56
N TYR A 46 -20.48 14.20 -6.28
CA TYR A 46 -20.51 15.26 -5.27
C TYR A 46 -19.61 16.44 -5.64
N LEU A 47 -18.38 16.19 -6.07
CA LEU A 47 -17.45 17.24 -6.51
C LEU A 47 -18.00 18.06 -7.68
N GLY A 48 -18.64 17.40 -8.65
CA GLY A 48 -19.30 18.07 -9.77
C GLY A 48 -20.41 19.01 -9.32
N TYR A 49 -21.23 18.57 -8.37
CA TYR A 49 -22.30 19.38 -7.79
C TYR A 49 -21.75 20.57 -6.98
N ALA A 50 -20.73 20.33 -6.14
CA ALA A 50 -20.24 21.36 -5.21
C ALA A 50 -19.29 22.39 -5.86
N TYR A 51 -18.48 21.97 -6.84
CA TYR A 51 -17.38 22.75 -7.39
C TYR A 51 -17.42 22.91 -8.92
N GLY A 52 -18.35 22.22 -9.59
CA GLY A 52 -18.49 22.24 -11.04
C GLY A 52 -17.55 21.27 -11.79
N ASP A 53 -17.82 21.11 -13.08
CA ASP A 53 -17.19 20.08 -13.91
C ASP A 53 -15.67 20.28 -14.10
N VAL A 54 -15.19 21.51 -14.08
CA VAL A 54 -13.77 21.82 -14.28
C VAL A 54 -12.96 21.52 -13.01
N ALA A 55 -13.49 21.92 -11.84
CA ALA A 55 -12.75 21.82 -10.58
C ALA A 55 -12.74 20.39 -10.00
N ARG A 56 -13.72 19.54 -10.32
CA ARG A 56 -13.79 18.17 -9.79
C ARG A 56 -12.60 17.29 -10.15
N TRP A 57 -12.04 17.45 -11.35
CA TRP A 57 -10.92 16.63 -11.82
C TRP A 57 -9.63 16.86 -11.04
N PRO A 58 -9.11 18.10 -10.88
CA PRO A 58 -7.92 18.33 -10.08
C PRO A 58 -8.10 17.91 -8.62
N ILE A 59 -9.30 18.09 -8.02
CA ILE A 59 -9.57 17.63 -6.66
C ILE A 59 -9.49 16.09 -6.58
N LEU A 60 -10.10 15.37 -7.51
CA LEU A 60 -10.00 13.91 -7.56
C LEU A 60 -8.55 13.45 -7.71
N ILE A 61 -7.79 14.07 -8.64
CA ILE A 61 -6.38 13.72 -8.90
C ILE A 61 -5.54 13.89 -7.63
N VAL A 62 -5.66 15.04 -6.94
CA VAL A 62 -4.92 15.31 -5.70
C VAL A 62 -5.33 14.34 -4.60
N THR A 63 -6.62 14.03 -4.48
CA THR A 63 -7.13 13.07 -3.49
C THR A 63 -6.57 11.67 -3.77
N CYS A 64 -6.63 11.18 -5.02
CA CYS A 64 -6.09 9.87 -5.39
C CYS A 64 -4.59 9.79 -5.16
N PHE A 65 -3.83 10.84 -5.50
CA PHE A 65 -2.40 10.89 -5.23
C PHE A 65 -2.10 10.83 -3.73
N GLY A 66 -2.84 11.58 -2.91
CA GLY A 66 -2.72 11.53 -1.46
C GLY A 66 -3.04 10.14 -0.88
N LEU A 67 -4.12 9.51 -1.34
CA LEU A 67 -4.49 8.15 -0.93
C LEU A 67 -3.39 7.14 -1.27
N VAL A 68 -2.85 7.18 -2.49
CA VAL A 68 -1.75 6.31 -2.90
C VAL A 68 -0.50 6.58 -2.07
N PHE A 69 -0.18 7.85 -1.80
CA PHE A 69 0.95 8.23 -0.97
C PHE A 69 0.85 7.61 0.42
N PHE A 70 -0.27 7.77 1.11
CA PHE A 70 -0.42 7.24 2.47
C PHE A 70 -0.57 5.71 2.49
N SER A 71 -1.32 5.13 1.57
CA SER A 71 -1.63 3.70 1.62
C SER A 71 -0.51 2.82 1.09
N PHE A 72 0.01 3.14 -0.10
CA PHE A 72 1.06 2.35 -0.74
C PHE A 72 2.45 2.68 -0.19
N LEU A 73 2.82 3.98 -0.13
CA LEU A 73 4.18 4.34 0.23
C LEU A 73 4.50 4.04 1.70
N LEU A 74 3.54 4.24 2.63
CA LEU A 74 3.75 3.87 4.03
C LEU A 74 3.85 2.35 4.20
N HIS A 75 3.08 1.57 3.43
CA HIS A 75 3.21 0.11 3.40
C HIS A 75 4.63 -0.31 2.97
N GLU A 76 5.12 0.16 1.83
CA GLU A 76 6.47 -0.17 1.33
C GLU A 76 7.58 0.32 2.27
N PHE A 77 7.37 1.47 2.92
CA PHE A 77 8.31 1.97 3.94
C PHE A 77 8.29 1.11 5.21
N GLY A 78 7.14 0.52 5.56
CA GLY A 78 7.05 -0.50 6.60
C GLY A 78 8.05 -1.62 6.33
N HIS A 79 7.99 -2.24 5.16
CA HIS A 79 8.95 -3.25 4.72
C HIS A 79 10.41 -2.75 4.78
N LYS A 80 10.66 -1.59 4.19
CA LYS A 80 12.02 -1.05 4.09
C LYS A 80 12.65 -0.78 5.45
N PHE A 81 11.96 -0.03 6.30
CA PHE A 81 12.53 0.39 7.59
C PHE A 81 12.64 -0.78 8.58
N THR A 82 11.68 -1.70 8.54
CA THR A 82 11.77 -2.93 9.35
C THR A 82 12.98 -3.76 8.94
N ALA A 83 13.20 -3.97 7.63
CA ALA A 83 14.39 -4.66 7.14
C ALA A 83 15.69 -3.98 7.58
N GLN A 84 15.76 -2.67 7.47
CA GLN A 84 16.92 -1.89 7.86
C GLN A 84 17.20 -1.94 9.38
N ASN A 85 16.16 -2.00 10.22
CA ASN A 85 16.31 -2.17 11.66
C ASN A 85 16.94 -3.54 12.03
N PHE A 86 16.75 -4.56 11.19
CA PHE A 86 17.42 -5.85 11.31
C PHE A 86 18.78 -5.91 10.61
N GLY A 87 19.31 -4.78 10.14
CA GLY A 87 20.61 -4.72 9.47
C GLY A 87 20.60 -5.24 8.03
N LEU A 88 19.42 -5.42 7.43
CA LEU A 88 19.27 -5.95 6.08
C LEU A 88 19.23 -4.83 5.03
N ARG A 89 19.80 -5.08 3.86
CA ARG A 89 19.61 -4.19 2.71
C ARG A 89 18.22 -4.41 2.10
N SER A 90 17.53 -3.31 1.86
CA SER A 90 16.19 -3.32 1.28
C SER A 90 16.05 -2.20 0.26
N GLU A 91 15.49 -2.51 -0.90
CA GLU A 91 15.21 -1.56 -1.97
C GLU A 91 13.87 -1.86 -2.63
N PHE A 92 13.03 -0.84 -2.82
CA PHE A 92 11.83 -0.99 -3.61
C PHE A 92 12.18 -1.19 -5.09
N ARG A 93 11.51 -2.15 -5.74
CA ARG A 93 11.60 -2.41 -7.18
C ARG A 93 10.22 -2.50 -7.79
N MET A 94 9.94 -1.64 -8.77
CA MET A 94 8.65 -1.67 -9.47
C MET A 94 8.52 -2.91 -10.36
N SER A 95 7.32 -3.43 -10.48
CA SER A 95 6.95 -4.46 -11.44
C SER A 95 6.26 -3.81 -12.65
N ARG A 96 6.93 -3.76 -13.80
CA ARG A 96 6.34 -3.19 -15.02
C ARG A 96 5.07 -3.93 -15.46
N ILE A 97 5.09 -5.27 -15.35
CA ILE A 97 3.94 -6.12 -15.68
C ILE A 97 2.82 -5.87 -14.65
N GLY A 98 3.15 -5.81 -13.36
CA GLY A 98 2.17 -5.53 -12.32
C GLY A 98 1.51 -4.17 -12.49
N LEU A 99 2.26 -3.11 -12.79
CA LEU A 99 1.73 -1.78 -13.08
C LEU A 99 0.82 -1.78 -14.32
N PHE A 100 1.20 -2.51 -15.36
CA PHE A 100 0.36 -2.66 -16.57
C PHE A 100 -0.96 -3.37 -16.23
N ILE A 101 -0.92 -4.48 -15.47
CA ILE A 101 -2.12 -5.19 -15.00
C ILE A 101 -2.99 -4.28 -14.14
N THR A 102 -2.39 -3.49 -13.25
CA THR A 102 -3.11 -2.52 -12.41
C THR A 102 -3.90 -1.52 -13.25
N LEU A 103 -3.32 -0.97 -14.32
CA LEU A 103 -4.02 -0.07 -15.24
C LEU A 103 -5.17 -0.77 -15.98
N ILE A 104 -4.94 -1.96 -16.51
CA ILE A 104 -5.97 -2.71 -17.23
C ILE A 104 -7.14 -3.04 -16.32
N THR A 105 -6.87 -3.52 -15.10
CA THR A 105 -7.93 -3.87 -14.15
C THR A 105 -8.70 -2.64 -13.67
N SER A 106 -8.04 -1.48 -13.52
CA SER A 106 -8.75 -0.24 -13.18
C SER A 106 -9.75 0.19 -14.27
N LEU A 107 -9.44 -0.04 -15.54
CA LEU A 107 -10.38 0.19 -16.66
C LEU A 107 -11.58 -0.76 -16.63
N LEU A 108 -11.41 -1.97 -16.09
CA LEU A 108 -12.48 -2.95 -15.91
C LEU A 108 -13.34 -2.71 -14.66
N GLY A 109 -13.03 -1.67 -13.87
CA GLY A 109 -13.81 -1.27 -12.69
C GLY A 109 -13.39 -1.96 -11.39
N PHE A 110 -12.25 -2.66 -11.38
CA PHE A 110 -11.67 -3.22 -10.14
C PHE A 110 -10.17 -2.97 -10.10
N LEU A 111 -9.56 -3.07 -8.92
CA LEU A 111 -8.14 -2.83 -8.75
C LEU A 111 -7.41 -4.13 -8.39
N PHE A 112 -6.48 -4.54 -9.25
CA PHE A 112 -5.46 -5.51 -8.90
C PHE A 112 -4.12 -4.77 -8.79
N ALA A 113 -3.75 -4.35 -7.58
CA ALA A 113 -2.55 -3.56 -7.35
C ALA A 113 -1.34 -4.47 -7.08
N ALA A 114 -0.44 -4.56 -8.06
CA ALA A 114 0.84 -5.24 -7.93
C ALA A 114 1.99 -4.35 -8.43
N PRO A 115 2.18 -3.15 -7.82
CA PRO A 115 3.08 -2.13 -8.37
C PRO A 115 4.56 -2.49 -8.27
N GLY A 116 4.92 -3.40 -7.39
CA GLY A 116 6.27 -3.81 -7.09
C GLY A 116 6.38 -4.41 -5.71
N ALA A 117 7.57 -4.52 -5.21
CA ALA A 117 7.85 -4.98 -3.84
C ALA A 117 9.21 -4.48 -3.36
N VAL A 118 9.38 -4.40 -2.04
CA VAL A 118 10.69 -4.20 -1.42
C VAL A 118 11.46 -5.52 -1.49
N VAL A 119 12.56 -5.51 -2.23
CA VAL A 119 13.50 -6.63 -2.32
C VAL A 119 14.44 -6.56 -1.12
N ILE A 120 14.51 -7.64 -0.34
CA ILE A 120 15.27 -7.73 0.89
C ILE A 120 16.29 -8.84 0.74
N ASN A 121 17.56 -8.51 0.98
CA ASN A 121 18.66 -9.48 0.98
C ASN A 121 18.85 -10.03 2.38
N GLY A 122 18.29 -11.21 2.69
CA GLY A 122 18.36 -11.88 3.99
C GLY A 122 17.12 -12.68 4.35
N TYR A 123 17.13 -13.37 5.49
CA TYR A 123 16.00 -14.14 6.01
C TYR A 123 15.36 -13.38 7.19
N PRO A 124 14.23 -12.73 7.01
CA PRO A 124 13.54 -12.09 8.12
C PRO A 124 12.13 -12.63 8.34
N CYS A 125 11.95 -13.42 9.36
CA CYS A 125 10.62 -13.92 9.74
C CYS A 125 9.67 -12.84 10.29
N LEU A 126 10.18 -11.83 11.02
CA LEU A 126 9.36 -10.78 11.64
C LEU A 126 8.99 -9.61 10.71
N LEU A 127 9.54 -9.59 9.52
CA LEU A 127 9.40 -8.47 8.58
C LEU A 127 8.01 -8.39 7.95
N TYR A 128 7.35 -9.53 7.83
CA TYR A 128 6.11 -9.66 7.04
C TYR A 128 4.83 -9.31 7.82
N THR A 129 4.91 -9.14 9.15
CA THR A 129 3.75 -8.77 9.96
C THR A 129 3.57 -7.27 10.12
N SER A 130 4.65 -6.48 9.95
CA SER A 130 4.58 -5.03 10.12
C SER A 130 3.75 -4.33 9.04
N ASP A 131 3.62 -4.92 7.89
CA ASP A 131 3.14 -4.26 6.68
C ASP A 131 1.63 -4.42 6.52
N ALA A 132 1.09 -5.60 6.79
CA ALA A 132 -0.35 -5.80 6.94
C ALA A 132 -0.90 -4.90 8.05
N ALA A 133 -0.13 -4.69 9.14
CA ALA A 133 -0.50 -3.81 10.24
C ALA A 133 -0.62 -2.35 9.80
N VAL A 134 0.21 -1.84 8.90
CA VAL A 134 0.10 -0.46 8.39
C VAL A 134 -1.25 -0.25 7.69
N ASN A 135 -1.63 -1.14 6.80
CA ASN A 135 -2.89 -1.00 6.08
C ASN A 135 -4.10 -1.20 7.00
N ILE A 136 -4.06 -2.13 7.95
CA ILE A 136 -5.10 -2.29 8.97
C ILE A 136 -5.25 -0.98 9.78
N VAL A 137 -4.16 -0.39 10.26
CA VAL A 137 -4.21 0.88 11.01
C VAL A 137 -4.77 2.01 10.15
N LEU A 138 -4.39 2.11 8.87
CA LEU A 138 -4.91 3.13 7.97
C LEU A 138 -6.40 2.92 7.64
N ALA A 139 -6.85 1.66 7.53
CA ALA A 139 -8.27 1.35 7.39
C ALA A 139 -9.06 1.80 8.64
N MET A 140 -8.56 1.48 9.83
CA MET A 140 -9.17 1.95 11.10
C MET A 140 -9.20 3.48 11.20
N VAL A 141 -8.13 4.18 10.81
CA VAL A 141 -8.11 5.66 10.74
C VAL A 141 -9.17 6.17 9.77
N GLY A 142 -9.34 5.50 8.62
CA GLY A 142 -10.40 5.80 7.67
C GLY A 142 -11.79 5.65 8.29
N ILE A 143 -12.05 4.53 8.96
CA ILE A 143 -13.34 4.27 9.63
C ILE A 143 -13.62 5.34 10.70
N VAL A 144 -12.66 5.60 11.60
CA VAL A 144 -12.82 6.64 12.63
C VAL A 144 -13.03 8.01 12.00
N GLY A 145 -12.33 8.32 10.91
CA GLY A 145 -12.50 9.55 10.14
C GLY A 145 -13.91 9.67 9.54
N CYS A 146 -14.50 8.58 9.05
CA CYS A 146 -15.88 8.58 8.56
C CYS A 146 -16.87 8.99 9.66
N PHE A 147 -16.71 8.51 10.88
CA PHE A 147 -17.57 8.91 12.01
C PHE A 147 -17.32 10.36 12.44
N ALA A 148 -16.05 10.77 12.51
CA ALA A 148 -15.68 12.13 12.95
C ALA A 148 -16.12 13.22 11.96
N PHE A 149 -16.09 12.92 10.66
CA PHE A 149 -16.36 13.87 9.58
C PHE A 149 -17.61 13.56 8.78
N ASN A 150 -18.57 12.79 9.33
CA ASN A 150 -19.78 12.30 8.66
C ASN A 150 -20.67 13.40 8.06
N HIS A 151 -20.58 14.64 8.59
CA HIS A 151 -21.34 15.81 8.10
C HIS A 151 -20.53 16.70 7.14
N THR A 152 -19.35 16.28 6.71
CA THR A 152 -18.47 17.04 5.83
C THR A 152 -18.10 16.24 4.58
N PRO A 153 -17.68 16.89 3.49
CA PRO A 153 -17.18 16.19 2.29
C PRO A 153 -15.98 15.29 2.55
N LEU A 154 -15.25 15.51 3.65
CA LEU A 154 -14.11 14.67 4.04
C LEU A 154 -14.51 13.21 4.30
N VAL A 155 -15.79 12.95 4.62
CA VAL A 155 -16.31 11.58 4.77
C VAL A 155 -15.98 10.71 3.55
N PHE A 156 -16.06 11.25 2.33
CA PHE A 156 -15.73 10.50 1.12
C PHE A 156 -14.25 10.13 1.04
N VAL A 157 -13.37 11.05 1.46
CA VAL A 157 -11.91 10.80 1.47
C VAL A 157 -11.56 9.73 2.50
N PHE A 158 -12.15 9.79 3.69
CA PHE A 158 -11.95 8.78 4.73
C PHE A 158 -12.55 7.43 4.35
N LEU A 159 -13.70 7.42 3.68
CA LEU A 159 -14.30 6.20 3.15
C LEU A 159 -13.40 5.54 2.08
N MET A 160 -12.84 6.35 1.17
CA MET A 160 -11.89 5.86 0.18
C MET A 160 -10.61 5.33 0.85
N LEU A 161 -10.11 6.00 1.89
CA LEU A 161 -8.95 5.55 2.68
C LEU A 161 -9.24 4.22 3.36
N ALA A 162 -10.40 4.09 4.02
CA ALA A 162 -10.81 2.85 4.70
C ALA A 162 -10.91 1.69 3.70
N ASN A 163 -11.71 1.84 2.66
CA ASN A 163 -11.93 0.78 1.67
C ASN A 163 -10.64 0.36 0.97
N LEU A 164 -9.78 1.32 0.61
CA LEU A 164 -8.50 1.01 -0.04
C LEU A 164 -7.60 0.19 0.88
N ASN A 165 -7.44 0.63 2.12
CA ASN A 165 -6.50 -0.02 3.04
C ASN A 165 -7.04 -1.36 3.56
N ALA A 166 -8.35 -1.50 3.79
CA ALA A 166 -8.97 -2.79 4.09
C ALA A 166 -8.75 -3.78 2.93
N PHE A 167 -8.99 -3.34 1.69
CA PHE A 167 -8.71 -4.16 0.51
C PHE A 167 -7.23 -4.54 0.39
N LEU A 168 -6.31 -3.59 0.58
CA LEU A 168 -4.87 -3.87 0.51
C LEU A 168 -4.42 -4.81 1.62
N ALA A 169 -4.93 -4.64 2.85
CA ALA A 169 -4.64 -5.54 3.97
C ALA A 169 -5.12 -6.96 3.66
N PHE A 170 -6.38 -7.11 3.27
CA PHE A 170 -6.95 -8.41 2.92
C PHE A 170 -6.21 -9.06 1.75
N PHE A 171 -5.97 -8.30 0.67
CA PHE A 171 -5.30 -8.82 -0.53
C PHE A 171 -3.87 -9.27 -0.23
N ASN A 172 -3.08 -8.46 0.49
CA ASN A 172 -1.72 -8.81 0.86
C ASN A 172 -1.65 -10.00 1.82
N LEU A 173 -2.70 -10.26 2.60
CA LEU A 173 -2.79 -11.42 3.50
C LEU A 173 -3.21 -12.70 2.79
N LEU A 174 -3.56 -12.70 1.50
CA LEU A 174 -3.85 -13.95 0.78
C LEU A 174 -2.63 -14.88 0.81
N PRO A 175 -2.83 -16.19 1.01
CA PRO A 175 -1.74 -17.16 1.15
C PRO A 175 -1.17 -17.59 -0.22
N ILE A 176 -0.94 -16.62 -1.09
CA ILE A 176 -0.50 -16.83 -2.49
C ILE A 176 0.84 -16.12 -2.70
N PRO A 177 1.95 -16.83 -3.02
CA PRO A 177 3.19 -16.18 -3.39
C PRO A 177 3.02 -15.26 -4.62
N PRO A 178 3.62 -14.08 -4.66
CA PRO A 178 4.61 -13.51 -3.73
C PRO A 178 4.04 -12.65 -2.59
N LEU A 179 2.72 -12.67 -2.34
CA LEU A 179 2.04 -11.85 -1.33
C LEU A 179 2.52 -12.16 0.10
N ASP A 180 2.41 -11.19 1.00
CA ASP A 180 2.97 -11.28 2.34
C ASP A 180 2.26 -12.33 3.21
N GLY A 181 0.97 -12.58 2.97
CA GLY A 181 0.21 -13.62 3.65
C GLY A 181 0.82 -15.01 3.52
N SER A 182 1.39 -15.35 2.36
CA SER A 182 2.08 -16.63 2.16
C SER A 182 3.31 -16.77 3.06
N LYS A 183 4.01 -15.69 3.32
CA LYS A 183 5.22 -15.62 4.14
C LYS A 183 4.87 -15.66 5.63
N ILE A 184 3.82 -14.93 6.04
CA ILE A 184 3.31 -14.93 7.43
C ILE A 184 2.79 -16.32 7.79
N LEU A 185 2.01 -16.96 6.91
CA LEU A 185 1.50 -18.31 7.11
C LEU A 185 2.63 -19.33 7.28
N ALA A 186 3.67 -19.24 6.45
CA ALA A 186 4.85 -20.11 6.54
C ALA A 186 5.64 -19.90 7.84
N TRP A 187 5.61 -18.68 8.41
CA TRP A 187 6.30 -18.37 9.65
C TRP A 187 5.48 -18.73 10.91
N ASN A 188 4.21 -18.28 10.97
CA ASN A 188 3.36 -18.46 12.16
C ASN A 188 1.87 -18.46 11.79
N ALA A 189 1.30 -19.66 11.69
CA ALA A 189 -0.10 -19.84 11.31
C ALA A 189 -1.10 -19.15 12.30
N PRO A 190 -0.96 -19.20 13.63
CA PRO A 190 -1.79 -18.43 14.56
C PRO A 190 -1.79 -16.91 14.30
N VAL A 191 -0.63 -16.32 14.06
CA VAL A 191 -0.50 -14.88 13.74
C VAL A 191 -1.18 -14.59 12.42
N TYR A 192 -1.00 -15.44 11.41
CA TYR A 192 -1.67 -15.33 10.12
C TYR A 192 -3.19 -15.33 10.26
N VAL A 193 -3.74 -16.30 11.00
CA VAL A 193 -5.19 -16.42 11.22
C VAL A 193 -5.74 -15.18 11.94
N ALA A 194 -5.04 -14.68 12.96
CA ALA A 194 -5.43 -13.45 13.66
C ALA A 194 -5.45 -12.23 12.74
N ALA A 195 -4.38 -12.03 11.94
CA ALA A 195 -4.29 -10.92 11.00
C ALA A 195 -5.39 -11.00 9.92
N MET A 196 -5.63 -12.19 9.35
CA MET A 196 -6.67 -12.41 8.36
C MET A 196 -8.07 -12.18 8.95
N ALA A 197 -8.32 -12.60 10.18
CA ALA A 197 -9.61 -12.37 10.84
C ALA A 197 -9.87 -10.87 11.04
N VAL A 198 -8.88 -10.08 11.42
CA VAL A 198 -9.01 -8.62 11.55
C VAL A 198 -9.29 -8.00 10.19
N ALA A 199 -8.50 -8.32 9.16
CA ALA A 199 -8.68 -7.76 7.82
C ALA A 199 -10.01 -8.16 7.14
N ALA A 200 -10.63 -9.25 7.54
CA ALA A 200 -11.93 -9.70 7.03
C ALA A 200 -13.12 -9.04 7.75
N LEU A 201 -12.89 -8.40 8.91
CA LEU A 201 -13.92 -7.71 9.68
C LEU A 201 -14.01 -6.21 9.33
N GLU A 202 -13.01 -5.65 8.64
CA GLU A 202 -12.97 -4.26 8.14
C GLU A 202 -13.72 -4.12 6.80
#